data_e7fcea0edc53a5e05b8fb36251b88376
#
_entry.id   e7fcea0edc53a5e05b8fb36251b88376
#
_cell.length_a   1.000
_cell.length_b   1.000
_cell.length_c   1.000
_cell.angle_alpha   90.00
_cell.angle_beta   90.00
_cell.angle_gamma   90.00
#
_symmetry.space_group_name_H-M   'P 1'
#
loop_
_entity.id
_entity.type
_entity.pdbx_description
1 polymer ?
#
loop_
_entity_poly.entity_id
_entity_poly.type
_entity_poly.pdbx_seq_one_letter_code
_entity_poly.pdbx_strand_id
1 'polypeptide(L)'
;MVFIKHPNIDFSKAYIYVCNHRSYLDVLVGIIGIKSYKRFLGKEEVFSWPIIGFLANRLGHIPVKRQSESDREESYQKILNVTKNKTSLFLCPEGAIFMNDRLLNELRNGAFRVAIESKTPIVAISMINAGELFPADKIRIRPGKCINYMSEPFETKNLSLSNVDSLRTQVKKELLKNLTKHYPEGKYPIEFNPNDYKETVYLNTLQKK
;
A
#
# COMPACT_ATOMS: atom_id res chain seq x y z
N MET A 1 6.35 -14.76 7.75
CA MET A 1 5.66 -14.10 6.63
C MET A 1 5.51 -15.07 5.48
N VAL A 2 4.33 -15.13 4.84
CA VAL A 2 4.05 -15.94 3.66
C VAL A 2 3.78 -15.00 2.51
N PHE A 3 4.35 -15.27 1.32
CA PHE A 3 4.13 -14.48 0.11
C PHE A 3 3.54 -15.36 -0.98
N ILE A 4 2.40 -14.93 -1.51
CA ILE A 4 1.70 -15.56 -2.64
C ILE A 4 1.76 -14.55 -3.78
N LYS A 5 2.66 -14.81 -4.71
CA LYS A 5 2.97 -13.92 -5.83
C LYS A 5 2.25 -14.38 -7.09
N HIS A 6 1.61 -13.46 -7.82
CA HIS A 6 1.08 -13.76 -9.15
C HIS A 6 2.22 -14.13 -10.12
N PRO A 7 2.06 -15.14 -10.99
CA PRO A 7 3.12 -15.60 -11.90
C PRO A 7 3.68 -14.50 -12.81
N ASN A 8 2.83 -13.58 -13.24
CA ASN A 8 3.17 -12.49 -14.16
C ASN A 8 4.04 -11.37 -13.54
N ILE A 9 4.35 -11.45 -12.24
CA ILE A 9 5.28 -10.50 -11.63
C ILE A 9 6.71 -10.90 -11.98
N ASP A 10 7.40 -10.00 -12.66
CA ASP A 10 8.82 -10.10 -13.00
C ASP A 10 9.61 -9.04 -12.22
N PHE A 11 10.36 -9.45 -11.21
CA PHE A 11 11.14 -8.54 -10.37
C PHE A 11 12.31 -7.83 -11.09
N SER A 12 12.58 -8.13 -12.35
CA SER A 12 13.50 -7.35 -13.17
C SER A 12 12.87 -6.03 -13.66
N LYS A 13 11.55 -5.93 -13.62
CA LYS A 13 10.79 -4.75 -14.02
C LYS A 13 10.49 -3.84 -12.84
N ALA A 14 10.29 -2.56 -13.12
CA ALA A 14 9.84 -1.59 -12.13
C ALA A 14 8.32 -1.66 -11.95
N TYR A 15 7.87 -1.58 -10.70
CA TYR A 15 6.46 -1.54 -10.31
C TYR A 15 6.22 -0.49 -9.23
N ILE A 16 5.00 0.02 -9.18
CA ILE A 16 4.49 0.72 -8.01
C ILE A 16 3.71 -0.29 -7.17
N TYR A 17 4.31 -0.72 -6.06
CA TYR A 17 3.66 -1.62 -5.11
C TYR A 17 2.79 -0.81 -4.18
N VAL A 18 1.50 -1.10 -4.16
CA VAL A 18 0.51 -0.47 -3.27
C VAL A 18 -0.07 -1.50 -2.31
N CYS A 19 -0.24 -1.14 -1.05
CA CYS A 19 -0.71 -2.06 -0.02
C CYS A 19 -1.71 -1.40 0.93
N ASN A 20 -2.48 -2.20 1.65
CA ASN A 20 -3.23 -1.75 2.81
C ASN A 20 -2.27 -1.42 3.97
N HIS A 21 -2.68 -0.49 4.86
CA HIS A 21 -1.81 0.08 5.88
C HIS A 21 -2.38 -0.08 7.29
N ARG A 22 -1.97 -1.16 7.97
CA ARG A 22 -2.50 -1.53 9.30
C ARG A 22 -1.43 -1.71 10.37
N SER A 23 -0.14 -1.70 9.98
CA SER A 23 0.96 -2.04 10.87
C SER A 23 2.28 -1.44 10.41
N TYR A 24 3.21 -1.26 11.32
CA TYR A 24 4.62 -1.00 10.97
C TYR A 24 5.31 -2.22 10.33
N LEU A 25 4.72 -3.44 10.45
CA LEU A 25 5.18 -4.62 9.72
C LEU A 25 5.05 -4.46 8.19
N ASP A 26 4.22 -3.55 7.72
CA ASP A 26 4.00 -3.31 6.29
C ASP A 26 5.31 -2.96 5.57
N VAL A 27 6.19 -2.21 6.23
CA VAL A 27 7.54 -1.89 5.71
C VAL A 27 8.39 -3.16 5.56
N LEU A 28 8.36 -4.05 6.55
CA LEU A 28 9.08 -5.32 6.50
C LEU A 28 8.56 -6.24 5.40
N VAL A 29 7.24 -6.23 5.15
CA VAL A 29 6.63 -6.95 4.02
C VAL A 29 7.22 -6.45 2.70
N GLY A 30 7.30 -5.14 2.52
CA GLY A 30 7.94 -4.55 1.34
C GLY A 30 9.40 -4.94 1.21
N ILE A 31 10.16 -4.93 2.31
CA ILE A 31 11.59 -5.28 2.30
C ILE A 31 11.81 -6.74 1.92
N ILE A 32 11.10 -7.66 2.55
CA ILE A 32 11.32 -9.11 2.44
C ILE A 32 10.67 -9.68 1.17
N GLY A 33 9.44 -9.23 0.86
CA GLY A 33 8.63 -9.83 -0.21
C GLY A 33 8.97 -9.37 -1.62
N ILE A 34 9.52 -8.17 -1.76
CA ILE A 34 9.87 -7.60 -3.06
C ILE A 34 11.37 -7.74 -3.27
N LYS A 35 11.78 -8.59 -4.21
CA LYS A 35 13.20 -8.89 -4.44
C LYS A 35 13.95 -7.80 -5.22
N SER A 36 13.23 -6.94 -5.97
CA SER A 36 13.85 -5.83 -6.69
C SER A 36 14.17 -4.65 -5.77
N TYR A 37 15.12 -3.80 -6.18
CA TYR A 37 15.34 -2.53 -5.50
C TYR A 37 14.09 -1.65 -5.60
N LYS A 38 13.71 -1.05 -4.49
CA LYS A 38 12.56 -0.16 -4.38
C LYS A 38 12.81 0.96 -3.39
N ARG A 39 12.16 2.08 -3.60
CA ARG A 39 12.12 3.18 -2.65
C ARG A 39 10.81 3.17 -1.90
N PHE A 40 10.87 3.43 -0.61
CA PHE A 40 9.71 3.58 0.25
C PHE A 40 9.34 5.06 0.35
N LEU A 41 8.04 5.33 0.43
CA LEU A 41 7.52 6.65 0.77
C LEU A 41 7.18 6.66 2.26
N GLY A 42 7.69 7.65 2.97
CA GLY A 42 7.42 7.82 4.39
C GLY A 42 7.12 9.28 4.73
N LYS A 43 6.50 9.51 5.88
CA LYS A 43 6.35 10.86 6.42
C LYS A 43 7.72 11.50 6.65
N GLU A 44 7.84 12.81 6.40
CA GLU A 44 9.08 13.56 6.58
C GLU A 44 9.67 13.40 7.99
N GLU A 45 8.82 13.36 9.01
CA GLU A 45 9.25 13.23 10.41
C GLU A 45 10.04 11.94 10.67
N VAL A 46 9.74 10.86 9.95
CA VAL A 46 10.46 9.57 10.08
C VAL A 46 11.92 9.72 9.61
N PHE A 47 12.18 10.61 8.68
CA PHE A 47 13.52 10.88 8.14
C PHE A 47 14.40 11.72 9.08
N SER A 48 13.82 12.32 10.11
CA SER A 48 14.56 13.02 11.18
C SER A 48 14.96 12.09 12.33
N TRP A 49 14.47 10.87 12.39
CA TRP A 49 14.83 9.91 13.45
C TRP A 49 16.29 9.46 13.31
N PRO A 50 17.05 9.37 14.41
CA PRO A 50 18.51 9.22 14.33
C PRO A 50 19.01 8.02 13.50
N ILE A 51 18.43 6.83 13.71
CA ILE A 51 18.87 5.60 13.02
C ILE A 51 18.04 5.38 11.77
N ILE A 52 16.71 5.40 11.90
CA ILE A 52 15.79 5.09 10.79
C ILE A 52 15.90 6.16 9.69
N GLY A 53 15.97 7.43 10.06
CA GLY A 53 16.11 8.52 9.11
C GLY A 53 17.45 8.49 8.38
N PHE A 54 18.54 8.21 9.09
CA PHE A 54 19.86 8.04 8.46
C PHE A 54 19.83 6.90 7.42
N LEU A 55 19.30 5.73 7.77
CA LEU A 55 19.19 4.60 6.85
C LEU A 55 18.25 4.90 5.68
N ALA A 56 17.10 5.52 5.95
CA ALA A 56 16.14 5.88 4.92
C ALA A 56 16.72 6.85 3.89
N ASN A 57 17.44 7.87 4.35
CA ASN A 57 18.14 8.82 3.49
C ASN A 57 19.26 8.14 2.68
N ARG A 58 20.07 7.31 3.35
CA ARG A 58 21.17 6.59 2.70
C ARG A 58 20.68 5.62 1.62
N LEU A 59 19.55 4.99 1.84
CA LEU A 59 18.89 4.09 0.88
C LEU A 59 18.05 4.85 -0.16
N GLY A 60 18.03 6.18 -0.14
CA GLY A 60 17.32 7.00 -1.11
C GLY A 60 15.80 6.88 -1.03
N HIS A 61 15.25 6.55 0.14
CA HIS A 61 13.80 6.58 0.36
C HIS A 61 13.27 8.01 0.29
N ILE A 62 11.98 8.19 0.06
CA ILE A 62 11.40 9.49 -0.30
C ILE A 62 10.58 10.04 0.86
N PRO A 63 11.02 11.15 1.47
CA PRO A 63 10.18 11.88 2.43
C PRO A 63 9.02 12.55 1.68
N VAL A 64 7.82 12.40 2.22
CA VAL A 64 6.59 12.99 1.68
C VAL A 64 6.12 14.11 2.58
N LYS A 65 6.22 15.33 2.09
CA LYS A 65 5.64 16.52 2.69
C LYS A 65 4.18 16.66 2.27
N ARG A 66 3.32 17.12 3.17
CA ARG A 66 1.87 17.18 2.93
C ARG A 66 1.21 18.41 3.52
N GLN A 67 1.98 19.32 4.10
CA GLN A 67 1.46 20.45 4.88
C GLN A 67 0.82 21.51 3.98
N SER A 68 1.45 21.81 2.84
CA SER A 68 0.96 22.77 1.86
C SER A 68 0.68 22.12 0.50
N GLU A 69 0.07 22.85 -0.43
CA GLU A 69 -0.10 22.42 -1.81
C GLU A 69 1.24 22.30 -2.53
N SER A 70 2.13 23.26 -2.30
CA SER A 70 3.49 23.24 -2.86
C SER A 70 4.31 22.06 -2.36
N ASP A 71 4.20 21.68 -1.08
CA ASP A 71 4.86 20.48 -0.54
C ASP A 71 4.37 19.19 -1.20
N ARG A 72 3.06 19.12 -1.44
CA ARG A 72 2.46 17.96 -2.12
C ARG A 72 2.94 17.86 -3.57
N GLU A 73 3.03 18.99 -4.26
CA GLU A 73 3.53 19.02 -5.64
C GLU A 73 5.01 18.68 -5.71
N GLU A 74 5.85 19.24 -4.82
CA GLU A 74 7.28 18.91 -4.74
C GLU A 74 7.47 17.39 -4.50
N SER A 75 6.74 16.83 -3.55
CA SER A 75 6.77 15.39 -3.26
C SER A 75 6.32 14.57 -4.46
N TYR A 76 5.28 15.00 -5.15
CA TYR A 76 4.76 14.35 -6.34
C TYR A 76 5.80 14.31 -7.47
N GLN A 77 6.46 15.43 -7.76
CA GLN A 77 7.48 15.51 -8.80
C GLN A 77 8.71 14.63 -8.47
N LYS A 78 9.13 14.58 -7.20
CA LYS A 78 10.20 13.67 -6.76
C LYS A 78 9.83 12.20 -7.01
N ILE A 79 8.62 11.82 -6.65
CA ILE A 79 8.12 10.45 -6.83
C ILE A 79 8.04 10.11 -8.33
N LEU A 80 7.50 11.01 -9.13
CA LEU A 80 7.37 10.84 -10.57
C LEU A 80 8.74 10.67 -11.25
N ASN A 81 9.72 11.48 -10.87
CA ASN A 81 11.08 11.38 -11.42
C ASN A 81 11.73 10.02 -11.09
N VAL A 82 11.56 9.55 -9.86
CA VAL A 82 12.09 8.24 -9.45
C VAL A 82 11.48 7.10 -10.26
N THR A 83 10.18 7.14 -10.51
CA THR A 83 9.49 6.11 -11.31
C THR A 83 9.83 6.17 -12.79
N LYS A 84 9.95 7.36 -13.39
CA LYS A 84 10.43 7.54 -14.77
C LYS A 84 11.82 6.94 -14.97
N ASN A 85 12.67 6.95 -13.94
CA ASN A 85 13.98 6.30 -13.93
C ASN A 85 13.91 4.78 -13.63
N LYS A 86 12.77 4.14 -13.85
CA LYS A 86 12.54 2.70 -13.71
C LYS A 86 12.90 2.15 -12.31
N THR A 87 12.73 2.97 -11.27
CA THR A 87 12.88 2.52 -9.89
C THR A 87 11.51 2.17 -9.33
N SER A 88 11.39 0.99 -8.74
CA SER A 88 10.16 0.57 -8.08
C SER A 88 9.87 1.42 -6.84
N LEU A 89 8.59 1.58 -6.54
CA LEU A 89 8.11 2.24 -5.32
C LEU A 89 7.31 1.26 -4.47
N PHE A 90 7.38 1.44 -3.16
CA PHE A 90 6.48 0.80 -2.20
C PHE A 90 5.80 1.87 -1.37
N LEU A 91 4.48 1.86 -1.35
CA LEU A 91 3.69 2.84 -0.62
C LEU A 91 2.32 2.30 -0.21
N CYS A 92 1.76 2.91 0.83
CA CYS A 92 0.39 2.64 1.28
C CYS A 92 -0.49 3.85 0.91
N PRO A 93 -1.37 3.71 -0.10
CA PRO A 93 -2.12 4.85 -0.63
C PRO A 93 -3.21 5.38 0.31
N GLU A 94 -3.54 4.68 1.40
CA GLU A 94 -4.34 5.20 2.51
C GLU A 94 -3.70 6.45 3.15
N GLY A 95 -2.38 6.49 3.14
CA GLY A 95 -1.59 7.64 3.59
C GLY A 95 -1.33 7.73 5.09
N ALA A 96 -1.98 6.93 5.90
CA ALA A 96 -1.75 6.78 7.34
C ALA A 96 -2.23 5.41 7.80
N ILE A 97 -1.76 4.96 8.97
CA ILE A 97 -2.37 3.84 9.67
C ILE A 97 -3.56 4.39 10.44
N PHE A 98 -4.75 3.89 10.10
CA PHE A 98 -5.98 4.26 10.79
C PHE A 98 -6.37 3.18 11.80
N MET A 99 -6.58 3.60 13.05
CA MET A 99 -7.07 2.73 14.13
C MET A 99 -8.60 2.74 14.14
N ASN A 100 -9.19 2.17 13.09
CA ASN A 100 -10.64 2.06 12.93
C ASN A 100 -11.02 0.64 12.49
N ASP A 101 -12.33 0.36 12.46
CA ASP A 101 -12.87 -0.96 12.13
C ASP A 101 -12.96 -1.23 10.62
N ARG A 102 -12.45 -0.34 9.77
CA ARG A 102 -12.43 -0.54 8.32
C ARG A 102 -11.30 -1.47 7.92
N LEU A 103 -11.61 -2.39 7.04
CA LEU A 103 -10.63 -3.33 6.48
C LEU A 103 -9.64 -2.62 5.56
N LEU A 104 -10.11 -1.62 4.82
CA LEU A 104 -9.33 -0.77 3.93
C LEU A 104 -9.93 0.64 3.94
N ASN A 105 -9.10 1.65 4.16
CA ASN A 105 -9.54 3.04 4.08
C ASN A 105 -9.48 3.57 2.64
N GLU A 106 -9.92 4.83 2.45
CA GLU A 106 -9.92 5.45 1.14
C GLU A 106 -8.52 5.58 0.58
N LEU A 107 -8.35 5.22 -0.69
CA LEU A 107 -7.08 5.30 -1.38
C LEU A 107 -6.90 6.68 -2.04
N ARG A 108 -5.78 7.33 -1.77
CA ARG A 108 -5.45 8.64 -2.36
C ARG A 108 -4.98 8.50 -3.80
N ASN A 109 -5.32 9.46 -4.64
CA ASN A 109 -5.04 9.45 -6.08
C ASN A 109 -3.56 9.52 -6.46
N GLY A 110 -2.68 9.98 -5.58
CA GLY A 110 -1.27 10.25 -5.90
C GLY A 110 -0.53 9.08 -6.53
N ALA A 111 -0.66 7.87 -5.95
CA ALA A 111 -0.01 6.67 -6.47
C ALA A 111 -0.47 6.31 -7.90
N PHE A 112 -1.76 6.45 -8.17
CA PHE A 112 -2.39 6.11 -9.46
C PHE A 112 -2.04 7.12 -10.54
N ARG A 113 -1.99 8.41 -10.18
CA ARG A 113 -1.50 9.47 -11.08
C ARG A 113 -0.06 9.21 -11.49
N VAL A 114 0.84 8.97 -10.51
CA VAL A 114 2.25 8.65 -10.79
C VAL A 114 2.37 7.43 -11.68
N ALA A 115 1.62 6.36 -11.42
CA ALA A 115 1.63 5.14 -12.22
C ALA A 115 1.28 5.40 -13.69
N ILE A 116 0.23 6.17 -13.93
CA ILE A 116 -0.23 6.52 -15.27
C ILE A 116 0.77 7.43 -16.00
N GLU A 117 1.27 8.47 -15.33
CA GLU A 117 2.20 9.42 -15.94
C GLU A 117 3.58 8.81 -16.24
N SER A 118 4.07 7.93 -15.33
CA SER A 118 5.34 7.23 -15.53
C SER A 118 5.22 5.97 -16.39
N LYS A 119 3.98 5.57 -16.77
CA LYS A 119 3.70 4.31 -17.47
C LYS A 119 4.24 3.08 -16.70
N THR A 120 4.27 3.17 -15.37
CA THR A 120 4.75 2.10 -14.49
C THR A 120 3.57 1.30 -13.95
N PRO A 121 3.51 -0.02 -14.16
CA PRO A 121 2.38 -0.82 -13.70
C PRO A 121 2.31 -0.88 -12.17
N ILE A 122 1.08 -1.07 -11.66
CA ILE A 122 0.80 -1.23 -10.23
C ILE A 122 0.70 -2.72 -9.88
N VAL A 123 1.30 -3.11 -8.75
CA VAL A 123 1.05 -4.39 -8.09
C VAL A 123 0.40 -4.11 -6.75
N ALA A 124 -0.81 -4.65 -6.54
CA ALA A 124 -1.50 -4.57 -5.27
C ALA A 124 -1.01 -5.67 -4.31
N ILE A 125 -0.72 -5.31 -3.07
CA ILE A 125 -0.30 -6.25 -2.02
C ILE A 125 -1.33 -6.23 -0.90
N SER A 126 -2.12 -7.29 -0.80
CA SER A 126 -3.06 -7.47 0.31
C SER A 126 -2.33 -8.14 1.48
N MET A 127 -2.13 -7.38 2.56
CA MET A 127 -1.43 -7.85 3.77
C MET A 127 -2.45 -8.27 4.83
N ILE A 128 -2.45 -9.55 5.15
CA ILE A 128 -3.37 -10.19 6.10
C ILE A 128 -2.68 -10.38 7.44
N ASN A 129 -3.36 -10.07 8.52
CA ASN A 129 -2.92 -10.19 9.91
C ASN A 129 -1.77 -9.28 10.33
N ALA A 130 -1.29 -8.36 9.50
CA ALA A 130 -0.19 -7.47 9.90
C ALA A 130 -0.57 -6.61 11.12
N GLY A 131 -1.78 -6.04 11.14
CA GLY A 131 -2.31 -5.25 12.25
C GLY A 131 -2.55 -6.05 13.53
N GLU A 132 -2.94 -7.32 13.43
CA GLU A 132 -3.16 -8.21 14.56
C GLU A 132 -1.83 -8.67 15.19
N LEU A 133 -0.81 -8.89 14.37
CA LEU A 133 0.50 -9.33 14.82
C LEU A 133 1.30 -8.21 15.46
N PHE A 134 1.20 -7.00 14.91
CA PHE A 134 1.87 -5.82 15.45
C PHE A 134 0.97 -4.60 15.27
N PRO A 135 0.00 -4.38 16.19
CA PRO A 135 -0.85 -3.20 16.18
C PRO A 135 -0.03 -1.91 16.29
N ALA A 136 -0.42 -0.88 15.54
CA ALA A 136 0.34 0.38 15.51
C ALA A 136 0.18 1.22 16.80
N ASP A 137 -0.83 0.95 17.61
CA ASP A 137 -1.11 1.61 18.89
C ASP A 137 -0.43 0.94 20.10
N LYS A 138 0.24 -0.21 19.88
CA LYS A 138 0.82 -1.02 20.96
C LYS A 138 2.19 -1.54 20.57
N ILE A 139 3.15 -1.40 21.49
CA ILE A 139 4.47 -2.05 21.36
C ILE A 139 4.33 -3.52 21.79
N ARG A 140 3.55 -4.29 21.04
CA ARG A 140 3.34 -5.71 21.34
C ARG A 140 3.30 -6.52 20.04
N ILE A 141 4.30 -7.35 19.87
CA ILE A 141 4.35 -8.32 18.76
C ILE A 141 3.70 -9.61 19.24
N ARG A 142 2.78 -10.14 18.44
CA ARG A 142 2.13 -11.43 18.65
C ARG A 142 2.68 -12.45 17.66
N PRO A 143 2.87 -13.72 18.09
CA PRO A 143 3.23 -14.78 17.14
C PRO A 143 2.06 -15.04 16.17
N GLY A 144 2.39 -15.39 14.93
CA GLY A 144 1.38 -15.70 13.94
C GLY A 144 1.90 -15.62 12.50
N LYS A 145 0.98 -15.84 11.56
CA LYS A 145 1.27 -15.80 10.12
C LYS A 145 0.76 -14.49 9.52
N CYS A 146 1.64 -13.69 8.95
CA CYS A 146 1.30 -12.61 8.04
C CYS A 146 1.31 -13.16 6.62
N ILE A 147 0.17 -13.10 5.91
CA ILE A 147 0.01 -13.60 4.55
C ILE A 147 -0.11 -12.39 3.62
N ASN A 148 0.63 -12.44 2.52
CA ASN A 148 0.75 -11.32 1.59
C ASN A 148 0.46 -11.80 0.17
N TYR A 149 -0.64 -11.32 -0.42
CA TYR A 149 -1.01 -11.61 -1.80
C TYR A 149 -0.56 -10.48 -2.71
N MET A 150 0.26 -10.80 -3.68
CA MET A 150 0.66 -9.88 -4.74
C MET A 150 -0.19 -10.15 -5.97
N SER A 151 -0.96 -9.17 -6.40
CA SER A 151 -1.85 -9.23 -7.56
C SER A 151 -1.10 -9.41 -8.88
N GLU A 152 -1.83 -9.73 -9.93
CA GLU A 152 -1.37 -9.46 -11.29
C GLU A 152 -1.06 -7.96 -11.44
N PRO A 153 -0.03 -7.58 -12.23
CA PRO A 153 0.25 -6.18 -12.52
C PRO A 153 -0.90 -5.49 -13.26
N PHE A 154 -1.35 -4.36 -12.75
CA PHE A 154 -2.28 -3.46 -13.45
C PHE A 154 -1.49 -2.60 -14.42
N GLU A 155 -1.61 -2.87 -15.69
CA GLU A 155 -0.90 -2.14 -16.74
C GLU A 155 -1.42 -0.70 -16.91
N THR A 156 -0.47 0.23 -17.06
CA THR A 156 -0.78 1.67 -17.16
C THR A 156 -0.39 2.29 -18.50
N LYS A 157 0.26 1.52 -19.37
CA LYS A 157 0.86 2.02 -20.61
C LYS A 157 -0.15 2.77 -21.50
N ASN A 158 -1.37 2.27 -21.60
CA ASN A 158 -2.42 2.83 -22.45
C ASN A 158 -3.42 3.72 -21.69
N LEU A 159 -3.16 4.02 -20.40
CA LEU A 159 -4.02 4.86 -19.58
C LEU A 159 -3.63 6.34 -19.69
N SER A 160 -4.62 7.21 -19.49
CA SER A 160 -4.48 8.66 -19.35
C SER A 160 -4.93 9.10 -17.96
N LEU A 161 -4.69 10.35 -17.57
CA LEU A 161 -5.08 10.86 -16.25
C LEU A 161 -6.60 10.79 -15.99
N SER A 162 -7.43 10.73 -17.02
CA SER A 162 -8.87 10.48 -16.86
C SER A 162 -9.21 9.10 -16.32
N ASN A 163 -8.26 8.15 -16.38
CA ASN A 163 -8.43 6.78 -15.88
C ASN A 163 -8.00 6.60 -14.41
N VAL A 164 -7.57 7.67 -13.71
CA VAL A 164 -7.07 7.58 -12.32
C VAL A 164 -8.09 6.93 -11.39
N ASP A 165 -9.33 7.37 -11.41
CA ASP A 165 -10.38 6.84 -10.52
C ASP A 165 -10.75 5.39 -10.87
N SER A 166 -10.78 5.05 -12.16
CA SER A 166 -11.02 3.67 -12.61
C SER A 166 -9.90 2.74 -12.14
N LEU A 167 -8.65 3.13 -12.34
CA LEU A 167 -7.49 2.33 -11.89
C LEU A 167 -7.47 2.17 -10.37
N ARG A 168 -7.70 3.27 -9.63
CA ARG A 168 -7.82 3.23 -8.16
C ARG A 168 -8.89 2.25 -7.71
N THR A 169 -10.04 2.28 -8.34
CA THR A 169 -11.17 1.39 -8.06
C THR A 169 -10.82 -0.06 -8.30
N GLN A 170 -10.18 -0.39 -9.42
CA GLN A 170 -9.78 -1.76 -9.73
C GLN A 170 -8.77 -2.29 -8.70
N VAL A 171 -7.77 -1.49 -8.35
CA VAL A 171 -6.77 -1.83 -7.34
C VAL A 171 -7.42 -2.00 -5.95
N LYS A 172 -8.35 -1.10 -5.57
CA LYS A 172 -9.11 -1.20 -4.32
C LYS A 172 -9.90 -2.51 -4.25
N LYS A 173 -10.57 -2.89 -5.33
CA LYS A 173 -11.30 -4.17 -5.42
C LYS A 173 -10.38 -5.37 -5.23
N GLU A 174 -9.22 -5.36 -5.85
CA GLU A 174 -8.27 -6.47 -5.73
C GLU A 174 -7.73 -6.59 -4.29
N LEU A 175 -7.41 -5.47 -3.64
CA LEU A 175 -7.02 -5.46 -2.23
C LEU A 175 -8.14 -6.04 -1.35
N LEU A 176 -9.37 -5.57 -1.50
CA LEU A 176 -10.52 -6.03 -0.71
C LEU A 176 -10.82 -7.51 -0.94
N LYS A 177 -10.79 -7.99 -2.18
CA LYS A 177 -11.02 -9.39 -2.52
C LYS A 177 -10.17 -10.35 -1.68
N ASN A 178 -8.87 -10.04 -1.52
CA ASN A 178 -7.98 -10.89 -0.73
C ASN A 178 -8.17 -10.67 0.77
N LEU A 179 -8.43 -9.43 1.20
CA LEU A 179 -8.68 -9.11 2.60
C LEU A 179 -9.96 -9.80 3.10
N THR A 180 -11.08 -9.68 2.37
CA THR A 180 -12.36 -10.28 2.75
C THR A 180 -12.32 -11.81 2.80
N LYS A 181 -11.53 -12.44 1.95
CA LYS A 181 -11.34 -13.89 1.97
C LYS A 181 -10.76 -14.40 3.30
N HIS A 182 -9.96 -13.60 3.98
CA HIS A 182 -9.27 -13.99 5.21
C HIS A 182 -9.91 -13.46 6.49
N TYR A 183 -10.76 -12.44 6.37
CA TYR A 183 -11.52 -11.91 7.48
C TYR A 183 -12.98 -12.30 7.29
N PRO A 184 -13.45 -13.38 7.95
CA PRO A 184 -14.85 -13.81 7.85
C PRO A 184 -15.76 -12.68 8.34
N GLU A 185 -16.98 -12.67 7.85
CA GLU A 185 -18.02 -11.72 8.26
C GLU A 185 -18.01 -11.56 9.78
N GLY A 186 -17.80 -10.34 10.25
CA GLY A 186 -17.89 -10.05 11.63
C GLY A 186 -16.66 -9.52 12.34
N LYS A 187 -15.51 -9.44 11.70
CA LYS A 187 -14.30 -8.88 12.35
C LYS A 187 -14.15 -7.37 12.14
N TYR A 188 -14.52 -6.87 10.97
CA TYR A 188 -14.52 -5.44 10.60
C TYR A 188 -15.80 -5.12 9.86
N PRO A 189 -16.34 -3.91 10.04
CA PRO A 189 -17.47 -3.48 9.24
C PRO A 189 -17.08 -3.28 7.78
N ILE A 190 -17.75 -3.95 6.85
CA ILE A 190 -17.58 -3.80 5.42
C ILE A 190 -18.93 -3.44 4.82
N GLU A 191 -19.12 -2.23 4.37
CA GLU A 191 -20.19 -1.88 3.46
C GLU A 191 -19.70 -1.98 2.03
N PHE A 192 -20.25 -2.90 1.30
CA PHE A 192 -19.99 -3.09 -0.12
C PHE A 192 -21.18 -2.55 -0.92
N ASN A 193 -21.02 -1.41 -1.55
CA ASN A 193 -21.94 -0.98 -2.57
C ASN A 193 -21.29 -1.17 -3.95
N PRO A 194 -21.67 -2.21 -4.71
CA PRO A 194 -21.08 -2.51 -6.01
C PRO A 194 -21.28 -1.36 -7.02
N ASN A 195 -22.26 -0.48 -6.82
CA ASN A 195 -22.53 0.64 -7.72
C ASN A 195 -21.74 1.91 -7.36
N ASP A 196 -21.35 2.07 -6.09
CA ASP A 196 -20.78 3.32 -5.58
C ASP A 196 -19.28 3.24 -5.31
N TYR A 197 -18.68 2.05 -5.36
CA TYR A 197 -17.30 1.77 -4.96
C TYR A 197 -16.90 2.34 -3.60
N LYS A 198 -17.86 2.78 -2.81
CA LYS A 198 -17.74 3.14 -1.40
C LYS A 198 -18.08 1.90 -0.59
N GLU A 199 -17.19 0.92 -0.67
CA GLU A 199 -17.39 -0.29 0.10
C GLU A 199 -16.98 -0.04 1.54
N THR A 200 -17.93 0.15 2.42
CA THR A 200 -17.73 -0.03 3.85
C THR A 200 -18.02 -1.48 4.15
N VAL A 201 -16.99 -2.22 4.54
CA VAL A 201 -17.11 -3.65 4.85
C VAL A 201 -17.18 -3.82 6.37
N TYR A 202 -18.23 -4.41 6.85
CA TYR A 202 -18.45 -4.76 8.25
C TYR A 202 -18.16 -6.26 8.43
N LEU A 203 -17.18 -6.58 9.23
CA LEU A 203 -16.91 -7.95 9.66
C LEU A 203 -17.21 -8.07 11.14
N ASN A 204 -18.08 -9.00 11.54
CA ASN A 204 -18.39 -9.24 12.94
C ASN A 204 -17.15 -9.70 13.70
N THR A 205 -17.04 -9.37 14.94
CA THR A 205 -15.95 -9.80 15.79
C THR A 205 -15.95 -11.32 15.85
N LEU A 206 -14.84 -11.94 15.47
CA LEU A 206 -14.67 -13.37 15.75
C LEU A 206 -14.92 -13.59 17.23
N GLN A 207 -15.97 -14.31 17.56
CA GLN A 207 -16.18 -14.77 18.92
C GLN A 207 -14.90 -15.48 19.34
N LYS A 208 -14.32 -15.01 20.42
CA LYS A 208 -13.20 -15.70 21.06
C LYS A 208 -13.66 -17.11 21.41
N LYS A 209 -13.13 -18.09 20.75
CA LYS A 209 -13.02 -19.43 21.32
C LYS A 209 -11.85 -19.46 22.29
#